data_4ce49f229f69d9f4b614412a616a6672
#
_entry.id   4ce49f229f69d9f4b614412a616a6672
#
_cell.length_a   1.000
_cell.length_b   1.000
_cell.length_c   1.000
_cell.angle_alpha   90.00
_cell.angle_beta   90.00
_cell.angle_gamma   90.00
#
_symmetry.space_group_name_H-M   'P 1'
#
loop_
_entity.id
_entity.type
_entity.pdbx_description
1 polymer ?
#
loop_
_entity_poly.entity_id
_entity_poly.type
_entity_poly.pdbx_seq_one_letter_code
_entity_poly.pdbx_strand_id
1 'polypeptide(L)' 'MRQVVLIPDETGGYTVEVPSLPGCISEGDNVDEALANIRDAIALYIDSLKAHGEAVPDDVPAPIQIASV' A
#
# COMPACT_ATOMS: atom_id res chain seq x y z
N MET A 1 8.94 -5.74 6.96
CA MET A 1 7.58 -5.18 6.84
C MET A 1 7.61 -3.93 5.99
N ARG A 2 6.52 -3.61 5.31
CA ARG A 2 6.43 -2.41 4.47
C ARG A 2 5.51 -1.38 5.10
N GLN A 3 5.87 -0.11 4.95
CA GLN A 3 5.01 0.99 5.36
C GLN A 3 3.83 1.11 4.39
N VAL A 4 2.66 1.37 4.93
CA VAL A 4 1.46 1.66 4.16
C VAL A 4 0.86 2.98 4.65
N VAL A 5 0.14 3.67 3.77
CA VAL A 5 -0.55 4.91 4.09
C VAL A 5 -2.04 4.64 4.07
N LEU A 6 -2.72 4.93 5.16
CA LEU A 6 -4.17 4.81 5.29
C LEU A 6 -4.81 6.18 5.12
N ILE A 7 -5.71 6.29 4.17
CA ILE A 7 -6.39 7.55 3.85
C ILE A 7 -7.89 7.34 4.08
N PRO A 8 -8.47 7.99 5.11
CA PRO A 8 -9.90 7.86 5.36
C PRO A 8 -10.71 8.53 4.24
N ASP A 9 -11.82 7.93 3.88
CA ASP A 9 -12.76 8.51 2.93
C ASP A 9 -14.02 9.06 3.63
N GLU A 10 -14.90 9.67 2.86
CA GLU A 10 -16.12 10.31 3.39
C GLU A 10 -17.15 9.31 3.90
N THR A 11 -17.07 8.05 3.50
CA THR A 11 -18.03 7.02 3.87
C THR A 11 -17.61 6.23 5.11
N GLY A 12 -16.48 6.58 5.72
CA GLY A 12 -15.94 5.88 6.89
C GLY A 12 -15.00 4.73 6.55
N GLY A 13 -14.80 4.46 5.26
CA GLY A 13 -13.82 3.48 4.81
C GLY A 13 -12.42 4.08 4.64
N TYR A 14 -11.49 3.27 4.14
CA TYR A 14 -10.10 3.66 3.95
C TYR A 14 -9.59 3.21 2.59
N THR A 15 -8.84 4.10 1.94
CA THR A 15 -7.91 3.72 0.87
C THR A 15 -6.56 3.46 1.50
N VAL A 16 -5.83 2.48 1.02
CA VAL A 16 -4.49 2.15 1.53
C VAL A 16 -3.52 2.04 0.36
N GLU A 17 -2.37 2.68 0.50
CA GLU A 17 -1.32 2.72 -0.52
C GLU A 17 0.00 2.23 0.05
N VAL A 18 0.85 1.66 -0.83
CA VAL A 18 2.20 1.25 -0.47
C VAL A 18 3.19 2.18 -1.16
N PRO A 19 3.82 3.14 -0.43
CA PRO A 19 4.74 4.09 -1.07
C PRO A 19 5.91 3.46 -1.81
N SER A 20 6.44 2.33 -1.30
CA SER A 20 7.57 1.64 -1.91
C SER A 20 7.20 0.78 -3.12
N LEU A 21 5.91 0.58 -3.38
CA LEU A 21 5.40 -0.22 -4.51
C LEU A 21 4.42 0.64 -5.31
N PRO A 22 4.90 1.41 -6.29
CA PRO A 22 4.03 2.33 -7.06
C PRO A 22 2.84 1.62 -7.69
N GLY A 23 1.64 2.18 -7.47
CA GLY A 23 0.40 1.61 -7.98
C GLY A 23 -0.19 0.49 -7.13
N CYS A 24 0.47 0.07 -6.06
CA CYS A 24 -0.07 -0.93 -5.13
C CYS A 24 -1.04 -0.24 -4.17
N ILE A 25 -2.32 -0.34 -4.47
CA ILE A 25 -3.40 0.36 -3.75
C ILE A 25 -4.53 -0.63 -3.49
N SER A 26 -5.15 -0.49 -2.34
CA SER A 26 -6.35 -1.25 -1.99
C SER A 26 -7.28 -0.40 -1.12
N GLU A 27 -8.35 -0.98 -0.63
CA GLU A 27 -9.34 -0.29 0.20
C GLU A 27 -10.01 -1.27 1.16
N GLY A 28 -10.72 -0.72 2.15
CA GLY A 28 -11.52 -1.49 3.09
C GLY A 28 -12.49 -0.60 3.84
N ASP A 29 -13.50 -1.20 4.45
CA ASP A 29 -14.53 -0.48 5.21
C ASP A 29 -14.03 0.00 6.58
N ASN A 30 -12.92 -0.56 7.04
CA ASN A 30 -12.27 -0.20 8.29
C ASN A 30 -10.76 -0.47 8.16
N VAL A 31 -9.99 -0.08 9.18
CA VAL A 31 -8.52 -0.24 9.17
C VAL A 31 -8.12 -1.71 9.03
N ASP A 32 -8.73 -2.60 9.78
CA ASP A 32 -8.37 -4.03 9.75
C ASP A 32 -8.60 -4.65 8.38
N GLU A 33 -9.73 -4.33 7.75
CA GLU A 33 -10.05 -4.80 6.40
C GLU A 33 -9.09 -4.22 5.36
N ALA A 34 -8.82 -2.91 5.44
CA ALA A 34 -7.88 -2.26 4.53
C ALA A 34 -6.48 -2.87 4.64
N LEU A 35 -6.02 -3.16 5.86
CA LEU A 35 -4.71 -3.78 6.09
C LEU A 35 -4.67 -5.23 5.57
N ALA A 36 -5.73 -6.00 5.75
CA ALA A 36 -5.81 -7.35 5.21
C ALA A 36 -5.76 -7.33 3.69
N ASN A 37 -6.53 -6.43 3.07
CA ASN A 37 -6.58 -6.32 1.62
C ASN A 37 -5.25 -5.84 1.01
N ILE A 38 -4.56 -4.90 1.66
CA ILE A 38 -3.27 -4.44 1.13
C ILE A 38 -2.19 -5.52 1.28
N ARG A 39 -2.24 -6.36 2.31
CA ARG A 39 -1.30 -7.48 2.42
C ARG A 39 -1.44 -8.42 1.23
N ASP A 40 -2.66 -8.75 0.82
CA ASP A 40 -2.91 -9.58 -0.35
C ASP A 40 -2.42 -8.89 -1.63
N ALA A 41 -2.68 -7.59 -1.76
CA ALA A 41 -2.22 -6.81 -2.92
C ALA A 41 -0.69 -6.76 -3.01
N ILE A 42 0.00 -6.60 -1.88
CA ILE A 42 1.47 -6.62 -1.83
C ILE A 42 2.01 -7.97 -2.30
N ALA A 43 1.43 -9.06 -1.81
CA ALA A 43 1.87 -10.40 -2.21
C ALA A 43 1.75 -10.61 -3.73
N LEU A 44 0.61 -10.22 -4.31
CA LEU A 44 0.40 -10.32 -5.76
C LEU A 44 1.34 -9.42 -6.55
N TYR A 45 1.58 -8.20 -6.06
CA TYR A 45 2.49 -7.25 -6.70
C TYR A 45 3.91 -7.80 -6.75
N ILE A 46 4.41 -8.30 -5.61
CA ILE A 46 5.76 -8.88 -5.52
C ILE A 46 5.88 -10.14 -6.39
N ASP A 47 4.87 -11.00 -6.38
CA ASP A 47 4.87 -12.19 -7.22
C ASP A 47 4.93 -11.83 -8.70
N SER A 48 4.22 -10.79 -9.12
CA SER A 48 4.27 -10.28 -10.49
C SER A 48 5.65 -9.75 -10.86
N LEU A 49 6.31 -8.99 -9.97
CA LEU A 49 7.67 -8.51 -10.19
C LEU A 49 8.63 -9.68 -10.41
N LYS A 50 8.57 -10.69 -9.54
CA LYS A 50 9.42 -11.87 -9.63
C LYS A 50 9.18 -12.65 -10.92
N ALA A 51 7.91 -12.80 -11.32
CA ALA A 51 7.54 -13.51 -12.54
C ALA A 51 8.10 -12.83 -13.80
N HIS A 52 8.25 -11.50 -13.77
CA HIS A 52 8.83 -10.73 -14.88
C HIS A 52 10.32 -10.49 -14.75
N GLY A 53 10.98 -11.09 -13.77
CA GLY A 53 12.43 -10.93 -13.55
C GLY A 53 12.81 -9.54 -13.05
N GLU A 54 11.88 -8.79 -12.51
CA GLU A 54 12.12 -7.45 -11.99
C GLU A 54 12.52 -7.49 -10.51
N ALA A 55 13.38 -6.55 -10.11
CA ALA A 55 13.79 -6.44 -8.71
C ALA A 55 12.64 -5.95 -7.83
N VAL A 56 12.54 -6.50 -6.63
CA VAL A 56 11.57 -6.07 -5.62
C VAL A 56 12.15 -4.86 -4.89
N PRO A 57 11.51 -3.68 -4.94
CA PRO A 57 12.00 -2.50 -4.24
C PRO A 57 12.04 -2.71 -2.72
N ASP A 58 13.05 -2.10 -2.07
CA ASP A 58 13.09 -2.04 -0.62
C ASP A 58 12.02 -1.09 -0.09
N ASP A 59 11.69 -1.22 1.20
CA ASP A 59 10.73 -0.31 1.82
C ASP A 59 11.29 1.12 1.91
N VAL A 60 10.38 2.09 2.00
CA VAL A 60 10.74 3.50 2.13
C VAL A 60 11.22 3.76 3.58
N PRO A 61 12.48 4.18 3.79
CA PRO A 61 13.00 4.39 5.15
C PRO A 61 12.61 5.75 5.74
N ALA A 62 12.15 6.70 4.93
CA ALA A 62 11.83 8.06 5.37
C ALA A 62 10.37 8.21 5.78
N PRO A 63 10.05 9.09 6.75
CA PRO A 63 8.68 9.39 7.12
C PRO A 63 7.89 9.96 5.93
N ILE A 64 6.60 9.61 5.88
CA ILE A 64 5.69 10.19 4.90
C ILE A 64 5.40 11.63 5.31
N GLN A 65 5.44 12.53 4.33
CA GLN A 65 5.10 13.94 4.54
C GLN A 65 3.72 14.24 3.95
N ILE A 66 2.96 15.04 4.66
CA ILE A 66 1.65 15.54 4.22
C ILE A 66 1.75 17.05 4.14
N ALA A 67 1.36 17.61 2.99
CA ALA A 67 1.39 19.04 2.77
C ALA A 67 0.07 19.52 2.16
N SER A 68 -0.23 20.78 2.38
CA SER A 68 -1.38 21.45 1.77
C SER A 68 -0.90 22.59 0.88
N VAL A 69 -1.55 22.78 -0.22
CA VAL A 69 -1.21 23.84 -1.18
C VAL A 69 -2.40 24.73 -1.46
#